data_46b937e3e4c64676bb8d284f693815ac
#
_entry.id   46b937e3e4c64676bb8d284f693815ac
#
_cell.length_a   1.000
_cell.length_b   1.000
_cell.length_c   1.000
_cell.angle_alpha   90.00
_cell.angle_beta   90.00
_cell.angle_gamma   90.00
#
_symmetry.space_group_name_H-M   'P 1'
#
loop_
_entity.id
_entity.type
_entity.pdbx_description
1 polymer ?
#
loop_
_entity_poly.entity_id
_entity_poly.type
_entity_poly.pdbx_seq_one_letter_code
_entity_poly.pdbx_strand_id
1 'polypeptide(L)'
;VLMSLVALYGCSPDDDTATGSPLITGPLAALQGTWKYHCYAESGKHAEIIYKISGTHISTSKVYYQHSSCTDESYKEEGAYSDLSLGDNITSGKFSEYQITYTVGSYGRTPLDNATTNSFAGECGISDWTENSYTNLLDNDDCGFPKNTTFLNVYKVIGNNLYLGDPIDAASRTAFPTEAKSNFI
;
A
#
# COMPACT_ATOMS: atom_id res chain seq x y z
N VAL A 1 19.90 0.70 67.21
CA VAL A 1 19.15 0.17 66.02
C VAL A 1 18.43 1.34 65.33
N LEU A 2 19.04 1.85 64.26
CA LEU A 2 18.44 2.94 63.47
C LEU A 2 17.61 2.27 62.35
N MET A 3 16.33 2.53 62.32
CA MET A 3 15.46 2.19 61.20
C MET A 3 15.47 3.35 60.21
N SER A 4 16.07 3.14 59.03
CA SER A 4 15.93 4.08 57.90
C SER A 4 14.60 3.87 57.19
N LEU A 5 13.80 4.92 57.18
CA LEU A 5 12.54 5.01 56.43
C LEU A 5 12.90 5.39 54.98
N VAL A 6 12.73 4.50 54.06
CA VAL A 6 12.83 4.78 52.62
C VAL A 6 11.47 5.28 52.14
N ALA A 7 11.38 6.55 51.80
CA ALA A 7 10.22 7.14 51.16
C ALA A 7 10.21 6.74 49.67
N LEU A 8 9.26 5.91 49.27
CA LEU A 8 8.95 5.63 47.87
C LEU A 8 8.16 6.81 47.29
N TYR A 9 8.84 7.59 46.45
CA TYR A 9 8.15 8.54 45.58
C TYR A 9 7.42 7.73 44.49
N GLY A 10 6.11 7.68 44.58
CA GLY A 10 5.25 7.19 43.51
C GLY A 10 5.30 8.17 42.35
N CYS A 11 5.79 7.74 41.19
CA CYS A 11 5.46 8.38 39.92
C CYS A 11 3.99 8.17 39.68
N SER A 12 3.21 9.24 39.66
CA SER A 12 1.89 9.23 39.05
C SER A 12 2.07 8.94 37.55
N PRO A 13 1.35 7.99 36.96
CA PRO A 13 1.26 7.96 35.51
C PRO A 13 0.50 9.20 35.07
N ASP A 14 1.13 10.07 34.30
CA ASP A 14 0.46 11.09 33.54
C ASP A 14 -0.59 10.40 32.69
N ASP A 15 -1.82 10.84 32.87
CA ASP A 15 -3.00 10.37 32.14
C ASP A 15 -2.94 11.01 30.73
N ASP A 16 -1.96 10.55 29.93
CA ASP A 16 -1.99 10.74 28.50
C ASP A 16 -3.17 9.91 27.98
N THR A 17 -4.30 10.61 27.83
CA THR A 17 -5.42 10.15 27.01
C THR A 17 -4.92 10.01 25.58
N ALA A 18 -4.14 8.97 25.33
CA ALA A 18 -3.93 8.44 24.02
C ALA A 18 -5.34 8.12 23.48
N THR A 19 -5.83 8.95 22.56
CA THR A 19 -6.95 8.62 21.71
C THR A 19 -6.53 7.37 20.95
N GLY A 20 -6.77 6.21 21.57
CA GLY A 20 -6.38 4.91 21.06
C GLY A 20 -7.03 4.74 19.69
N SER A 21 -6.20 4.61 18.67
CA SER A 21 -6.68 4.10 17.37
C SER A 21 -7.50 2.84 17.66
N PRO A 22 -8.68 2.68 17.06
CA PRO A 22 -9.53 1.53 17.31
C PRO A 22 -8.72 0.25 17.11
N LEU A 23 -8.78 -0.65 18.09
CA LEU A 23 -8.10 -1.94 18.02
C LEU A 23 -8.65 -2.72 16.83
N ILE A 24 -7.85 -2.87 15.79
CA ILE A 24 -8.23 -3.67 14.62
C ILE A 24 -8.13 -5.13 14.99
N THR A 25 -9.24 -5.85 14.85
CA THR A 25 -9.36 -7.27 15.19
C THR A 25 -9.83 -8.09 13.99
N GLY A 26 -9.77 -9.40 14.12
CA GLY A 26 -10.25 -10.32 13.08
C GLY A 26 -9.39 -10.34 11.83
N PRO A 27 -9.97 -10.65 10.65
CA PRO A 27 -9.23 -10.80 9.40
C PRO A 27 -8.44 -9.57 8.98
N LEU A 28 -8.97 -8.37 9.26
CA LEU A 28 -8.27 -7.12 8.94
C LEU A 28 -6.98 -6.94 9.76
N ALA A 29 -6.91 -7.50 10.97
CA ALA A 29 -5.69 -7.49 11.77
C ALA A 29 -4.55 -8.29 11.12
N ALA A 30 -4.88 -9.39 10.43
CA ALA A 30 -3.89 -10.19 9.72
C ALA A 30 -3.29 -9.45 8.50
N LEU A 31 -3.99 -8.45 7.97
CA LEU A 31 -3.54 -7.65 6.85
C LEU A 31 -2.55 -6.55 7.27
N GLN A 32 -2.52 -6.19 8.56
CA GLN A 32 -1.66 -5.11 9.05
C GLN A 32 -0.18 -5.43 8.92
N GLY A 33 0.63 -4.42 8.61
CA GLY A 33 2.08 -4.55 8.53
C GLY A 33 2.69 -4.02 7.24
N THR A 34 3.91 -4.48 6.99
CA THR A 34 4.65 -4.16 5.76
C THR A 34 4.85 -5.44 4.97
N TRP A 35 4.42 -5.41 3.72
CA TRP A 35 4.46 -6.53 2.80
C TRP A 35 5.29 -6.14 1.59
N LYS A 36 6.20 -7.01 1.17
CA LYS A 36 7.12 -6.74 0.06
C LYS A 36 7.06 -7.85 -0.98
N TYR A 37 6.93 -7.46 -2.25
CA TYR A 37 7.11 -8.37 -3.38
C TYR A 37 8.39 -7.98 -4.10
N HIS A 38 9.37 -8.89 -4.01
CA HIS A 38 10.71 -8.65 -4.50
C HIS A 38 10.81 -8.91 -5.99
N CYS A 39 11.51 -8.06 -6.65
CA CYS A 39 12.07 -8.16 -8.00
C CYS A 39 11.31 -9.11 -8.94
N TYR A 40 10.25 -8.65 -9.54
CA TYR A 40 9.45 -9.41 -10.48
C TYR A 40 9.35 -8.71 -11.84
N ALA A 41 9.13 -9.49 -12.91
CA ALA A 41 8.95 -8.94 -14.24
C ALA A 41 7.51 -8.40 -14.41
N GLU A 42 7.39 -7.19 -14.93
CA GLU A 42 6.13 -6.54 -15.23
C GLU A 42 6.24 -5.63 -16.45
N SER A 43 5.42 -5.86 -17.46
CA SER A 43 5.35 -5.03 -18.67
C SER A 43 6.71 -4.72 -19.30
N GLY A 44 7.61 -5.70 -19.31
CA GLY A 44 8.95 -5.57 -19.91
C GLY A 44 9.99 -4.87 -19.03
N LYS A 45 9.62 -4.50 -17.81
CA LYS A 45 10.52 -3.97 -16.77
C LYS A 45 10.58 -4.94 -15.58
N HIS A 46 11.43 -4.65 -14.62
CA HIS A 46 11.48 -5.34 -13.33
C HIS A 46 11.04 -4.37 -12.25
N ALA A 47 10.29 -4.86 -11.29
CA ALA A 47 9.75 -4.02 -10.23
C ALA A 47 9.84 -4.69 -8.86
N GLU A 48 9.84 -3.85 -7.85
CA GLU A 48 9.65 -4.21 -6.45
C GLU A 48 8.51 -3.38 -5.90
N ILE A 49 7.60 -3.97 -5.15
CA ILE A 49 6.51 -3.23 -4.54
C ILE A 49 6.45 -3.47 -3.03
N ILE A 50 6.20 -2.41 -2.28
CA ILE A 50 5.99 -2.43 -0.85
C ILE A 50 4.59 -1.90 -0.56
N TYR A 51 3.81 -2.68 0.20
CA TYR A 51 2.58 -2.23 0.85
C TYR A 51 2.84 -2.03 2.33
N LYS A 52 2.42 -0.88 2.86
CA LYS A 52 2.34 -0.65 4.31
C LYS A 52 0.88 -0.42 4.67
N ILE A 53 0.35 -1.27 5.54
CA ILE A 53 -1.05 -1.26 5.94
C ILE A 53 -1.11 -0.98 7.44
N SER A 54 -1.76 0.12 7.79
CA SER A 54 -1.90 0.56 9.18
C SER A 54 -3.30 1.13 9.42
N GLY A 55 -4.05 0.46 10.26
CA GLY A 55 -5.44 0.83 10.47
C GLY A 55 -6.25 0.62 9.21
N THR A 56 -6.92 1.67 8.78
CA THR A 56 -7.71 1.73 7.54
C THR A 56 -6.93 2.38 6.39
N HIS A 57 -5.61 2.56 6.53
CA HIS A 57 -4.77 3.21 5.54
C HIS A 57 -3.83 2.22 4.88
N ILE A 58 -3.64 2.39 3.58
CA ILE A 58 -2.64 1.66 2.78
C ILE A 58 -1.73 2.69 2.14
N SER A 59 -0.43 2.46 2.19
CA SER A 59 0.52 3.15 1.32
C SER A 59 1.27 2.14 0.47
N THR A 60 1.48 2.48 -0.78
CA THR A 60 2.22 1.67 -1.74
C THR A 60 3.42 2.44 -2.25
N SER A 61 4.52 1.74 -2.44
CA SER A 61 5.69 2.25 -3.14
C SER A 61 6.17 1.15 -4.07
N LYS A 62 6.12 1.40 -5.37
CA LYS A 62 6.55 0.48 -6.42
C LYS A 62 7.73 1.10 -7.16
N VAL A 63 8.86 0.45 -7.10
CA VAL A 63 10.09 0.90 -7.77
C VAL A 63 10.31 0.04 -9.00
N TYR A 64 10.52 0.69 -10.12
CA TYR A 64 10.86 0.06 -11.38
C TYR A 64 12.36 0.19 -11.66
N TYR A 65 12.94 -0.88 -12.18
CA TYR A 65 14.36 -1.03 -12.42
C TYR A 65 14.66 -1.25 -13.90
N GLN A 66 15.83 -0.82 -14.34
CA GLN A 66 16.31 -1.05 -15.70
C GLN A 66 16.76 -2.51 -15.92
N HIS A 67 17.20 -3.18 -14.85
CA HIS A 67 17.79 -4.53 -14.92
C HIS A 67 16.98 -5.57 -14.12
N SER A 68 17.07 -6.82 -14.58
CA SER A 68 16.40 -7.98 -13.98
C SER A 68 16.88 -8.33 -12.55
N SER A 69 18.02 -7.81 -12.14
CA SER A 69 18.56 -7.91 -10.78
C SER A 69 17.96 -6.91 -9.81
N CYS A 70 17.00 -6.06 -10.26
CA CYS A 70 16.48 -4.93 -9.50
C CYS A 70 17.59 -4.03 -8.97
N THR A 71 18.48 -3.67 -9.86
CA THR A 71 19.50 -2.63 -9.70
C THR A 71 19.19 -1.49 -10.68
N ASP A 72 19.69 -0.31 -10.39
CA ASP A 72 19.50 0.90 -11.19
C ASP A 72 18.01 1.28 -11.31
N GLU A 73 17.54 1.95 -10.28
CA GLU A 73 16.18 2.46 -10.17
C GLU A 73 15.87 3.44 -11.29
N SER A 74 14.74 3.25 -11.96
CA SER A 74 14.30 4.08 -13.08
C SER A 74 13.24 5.09 -12.63
N TYR A 75 12.17 4.62 -12.00
CA TYR A 75 11.14 5.49 -11.44
C TYR A 75 10.38 4.78 -10.31
N LYS A 76 9.65 5.58 -9.53
CA LYS A 76 8.70 5.09 -8.52
C LYS A 76 7.27 5.44 -8.88
N GLU A 77 6.35 4.56 -8.53
CA GLU A 77 4.93 4.84 -8.38
C GLU A 77 4.58 4.77 -6.90
N GLU A 78 3.92 5.80 -6.40
CA GLU A 78 3.54 5.90 -5.01
C GLU A 78 2.05 6.20 -4.89
N GLY A 79 1.39 5.50 -3.98
CA GLY A 79 -0.02 5.67 -3.71
C GLY A 79 -0.31 5.67 -2.21
N ALA A 80 -1.30 6.46 -1.81
CA ALA A 80 -1.89 6.38 -0.50
C ALA A 80 -3.40 6.20 -0.63
N TYR A 81 -3.93 5.29 0.17
CA TYR A 81 -5.34 4.91 0.15
C TYR A 81 -5.89 4.94 1.56
N SER A 82 -7.17 5.27 1.67
CA SER A 82 -7.92 5.31 2.93
C SER A 82 -9.15 4.40 2.89
N ASP A 83 -9.90 4.41 3.96
CA ASP A 83 -11.20 3.73 4.07
C ASP A 83 -11.14 2.23 3.77
N LEU A 84 -9.97 1.60 4.07
CA LEU A 84 -9.84 0.15 3.95
C LEU A 84 -10.91 -0.52 4.80
N SER A 85 -11.79 -1.24 4.16
CA SER A 85 -12.88 -1.98 4.80
C SER A 85 -12.94 -3.42 4.34
N LEU A 86 -13.43 -4.27 5.23
CA LEU A 86 -13.62 -5.70 4.99
C LEU A 86 -15.02 -5.94 4.40
N GLY A 87 -15.07 -6.69 3.31
CA GLY A 87 -16.29 -7.25 2.76
C GLY A 87 -16.48 -8.71 3.13
N ASP A 88 -17.12 -9.47 2.26
CA ASP A 88 -17.46 -10.86 2.49
C ASP A 88 -16.25 -11.79 2.53
N ASN A 89 -16.39 -12.88 3.30
CA ASN A 89 -15.51 -14.02 3.20
C ASN A 89 -15.96 -14.88 2.01
N ILE A 90 -15.10 -14.97 1.00
CA ILE A 90 -15.37 -15.74 -0.23
C ILE A 90 -14.57 -17.05 -0.27
N THR A 91 -14.38 -17.68 0.87
CA THR A 91 -13.56 -18.89 1.00
C THR A 91 -13.85 -19.88 -0.13
N SER A 92 -12.86 -20.05 -0.97
CA SER A 92 -12.83 -21.10 -1.99
C SER A 92 -11.69 -22.05 -1.66
N GLY A 93 -12.00 -23.24 -1.16
CA GLY A 93 -11.02 -24.25 -0.85
C GLY A 93 -10.45 -24.19 0.58
N LYS A 94 -9.12 -24.38 0.73
CA LYS A 94 -8.45 -24.63 2.01
C LYS A 94 -8.18 -23.37 2.84
N PHE A 95 -8.16 -22.19 2.23
CA PHE A 95 -7.80 -20.92 2.85
C PHE A 95 -8.91 -19.90 2.70
N SER A 96 -9.13 -19.10 3.74
CA SER A 96 -10.11 -18.02 3.70
C SER A 96 -9.59 -16.85 2.87
N GLU A 97 -10.38 -16.41 1.91
CA GLU A 97 -10.18 -15.20 1.14
C GLU A 97 -11.22 -14.16 1.54
N TYR A 98 -10.81 -12.90 1.61
CA TYR A 98 -11.68 -11.80 2.04
C TYR A 98 -11.71 -10.71 0.99
N GLN A 99 -12.89 -10.20 0.74
CA GLN A 99 -13.08 -8.99 -0.03
C GLN A 99 -12.64 -7.77 0.78
N ILE A 100 -12.01 -6.82 0.11
CA ILE A 100 -11.65 -5.52 0.68
C ILE A 100 -12.00 -4.40 -0.29
N THR A 101 -12.34 -3.25 0.27
CA THR A 101 -12.47 -2.00 -0.48
C THR A 101 -11.55 -0.95 0.11
N TYR A 102 -11.06 -0.04 -0.71
CA TYR A 102 -10.26 1.11 -0.29
C TYR A 102 -10.36 2.23 -1.31
N THR A 103 -10.15 3.46 -0.87
CA THR A 103 -10.32 4.67 -1.68
C THR A 103 -8.97 5.33 -1.93
N VAL A 104 -8.68 5.72 -3.17
CA VAL A 104 -7.45 6.42 -3.51
C VAL A 104 -7.45 7.84 -2.96
N GLY A 105 -6.41 8.18 -2.19
CA GLY A 105 -6.17 9.52 -1.65
C GLY A 105 -5.06 10.26 -2.39
N SER A 106 -4.02 9.56 -2.81
CA SER A 106 -2.95 10.08 -3.66
C SER A 106 -2.40 8.98 -4.58
N TYR A 107 -1.96 9.38 -5.75
CA TYR A 107 -1.26 8.51 -6.70
C TYR A 107 -0.36 9.36 -7.59
N GLY A 108 0.86 8.92 -7.83
CA GLY A 108 1.77 9.64 -8.70
C GLY A 108 3.07 8.89 -8.96
N ARG A 109 3.93 9.55 -9.72
CA ARG A 109 5.22 9.03 -10.17
C ARG A 109 6.35 9.97 -9.87
N THR A 110 7.53 9.38 -9.67
CA THR A 110 8.81 10.08 -9.50
C THR A 110 9.84 9.44 -10.42
N PRO A 111 10.30 10.09 -11.49
CA PRO A 111 11.45 9.60 -12.25
C PRO A 111 12.71 9.73 -11.39
N LEU A 112 13.59 8.72 -11.40
CA LEU A 112 14.76 8.64 -10.52
C LEU A 112 16.08 8.84 -11.25
N ASP A 113 16.03 8.92 -12.58
CA ASP A 113 17.19 9.21 -13.43
C ASP A 113 16.79 10.11 -14.61
N ASN A 114 17.80 10.75 -15.19
CA ASN A 114 17.60 11.69 -16.30
C ASN A 114 17.09 11.01 -17.58
N ALA A 115 17.50 9.78 -17.86
CA ALA A 115 17.04 9.05 -19.04
C ALA A 115 15.54 8.77 -18.95
N THR A 116 15.07 8.31 -17.77
CA THR A 116 13.66 8.10 -17.49
C THR A 116 12.87 9.40 -17.51
N THR A 117 13.40 10.48 -16.92
CA THR A 117 12.77 11.80 -16.96
C THR A 117 12.53 12.24 -18.40
N ASN A 118 13.53 12.11 -19.27
CA ASN A 118 13.41 12.44 -20.68
C ASN A 118 12.42 11.51 -21.43
N SER A 119 12.38 10.23 -21.07
CA SER A 119 11.44 9.28 -21.70
C SER A 119 10.00 9.55 -21.32
N PHE A 120 9.75 10.16 -20.16
CA PHE A 120 8.42 10.56 -19.70
C PHE A 120 7.90 11.85 -20.36
N ALA A 121 8.71 12.59 -21.08
CA ALA A 121 8.29 13.83 -21.74
C ALA A 121 7.07 13.56 -22.65
N GLY A 122 5.93 14.15 -22.31
CA GLY A 122 4.65 13.92 -22.96
C GLY A 122 3.84 12.74 -22.44
N GLU A 123 4.39 11.84 -21.59
CA GLU A 123 3.58 10.84 -20.91
C GLU A 123 2.54 11.52 -20.01
N CYS A 124 1.37 10.96 -19.96
CA CYS A 124 0.25 11.49 -19.17
C CYS A 124 -0.13 12.94 -19.53
N GLY A 125 0.20 13.41 -20.73
CA GLY A 125 -0.02 14.81 -21.12
C GLY A 125 0.88 15.81 -20.38
N ILE A 126 1.93 15.34 -19.68
CA ILE A 126 2.84 16.16 -18.87
C ILE A 126 4.17 16.33 -19.61
N SER A 127 4.57 17.58 -19.84
CA SER A 127 5.79 17.91 -20.59
C SER A 127 7.00 18.18 -19.68
N ASP A 128 6.77 18.50 -18.42
CA ASP A 128 7.74 19.07 -17.48
C ASP A 128 8.10 18.14 -16.30
N TRP A 129 8.24 16.86 -16.61
CA TRP A 129 8.75 15.89 -15.65
C TRP A 129 10.12 16.32 -15.12
N THR A 130 10.31 16.18 -13.81
CA THR A 130 11.56 16.59 -13.15
C THR A 130 12.13 15.40 -12.36
N GLU A 131 13.41 15.11 -12.57
CA GLU A 131 14.12 14.06 -11.87
C GLU A 131 14.02 14.23 -10.34
N ASN A 132 13.78 13.13 -9.63
CA ASN A 132 13.59 13.09 -8.18
C ASN A 132 12.43 13.95 -7.64
N SER A 133 11.49 14.36 -8.51
CA SER A 133 10.30 15.13 -8.11
C SER A 133 9.03 14.30 -8.29
N TYR A 134 8.24 14.20 -7.25
CA TYR A 134 6.93 13.53 -7.29
C TYR A 134 5.95 14.36 -8.13
N THR A 135 5.35 13.70 -9.10
CA THR A 135 4.28 14.27 -9.94
C THR A 135 2.97 13.59 -9.60
N ASN A 136 1.99 14.35 -9.14
CA ASN A 136 0.67 13.84 -8.84
C ASN A 136 -0.09 13.51 -10.13
N LEU A 137 -0.68 12.30 -10.18
CA LEU A 137 -1.46 11.80 -11.31
C LEU A 137 -2.94 11.59 -10.97
N LEU A 138 -3.40 12.00 -9.78
CA LEU A 138 -4.84 12.01 -9.51
C LEU A 138 -5.54 12.99 -10.45
N ASP A 139 -6.73 12.59 -10.91
CA ASP A 139 -7.53 13.34 -11.90
C ASP A 139 -6.81 13.55 -13.25
N ASN A 140 -5.74 12.79 -13.51
CA ASN A 140 -5.10 12.75 -14.82
C ASN A 140 -5.78 11.69 -15.69
N ASP A 141 -6.41 12.11 -16.78
CA ASP A 141 -7.24 11.25 -17.64
C ASP A 141 -6.44 10.17 -18.38
N ASP A 142 -5.14 10.42 -18.62
CA ASP A 142 -4.30 9.52 -19.42
C ASP A 142 -3.60 8.44 -18.58
N CYS A 143 -3.25 8.73 -17.31
CA CYS A 143 -2.38 7.87 -16.52
C CYS A 143 -2.83 7.67 -15.08
N GLY A 144 -3.79 8.40 -14.61
CA GLY A 144 -4.18 8.45 -13.22
C GLY A 144 -5.51 7.78 -12.93
N PHE A 145 -6.00 8.10 -11.76
CA PHE A 145 -7.33 7.72 -11.30
C PHE A 145 -8.10 8.98 -10.92
N PRO A 146 -9.41 9.03 -11.16
CA PRO A 146 -10.25 10.08 -10.59
C PRO A 146 -10.09 10.11 -9.07
N LYS A 147 -10.04 11.29 -8.50
CA LYS A 147 -9.97 11.47 -7.04
C LYS A 147 -11.12 10.72 -6.37
N ASN A 148 -10.83 10.07 -5.24
CA ASN A 148 -11.77 9.24 -4.50
C ASN A 148 -12.25 7.99 -5.25
N THR A 149 -11.54 7.53 -6.28
CA THR A 149 -11.81 6.22 -6.86
C THR A 149 -11.74 5.16 -5.77
N THR A 150 -12.79 4.34 -5.68
CA THR A 150 -12.83 3.19 -4.77
C THR A 150 -12.44 1.94 -5.53
N PHE A 151 -11.51 1.19 -4.98
CA PHE A 151 -11.10 -0.10 -5.52
C PHE A 151 -11.73 -1.25 -4.76
N LEU A 152 -12.09 -2.28 -5.52
CA LEU A 152 -12.49 -3.59 -5.02
C LEU A 152 -11.31 -4.54 -5.17
N ASN A 153 -10.97 -5.29 -4.14
CA ASN A 153 -9.90 -6.28 -4.18
C ASN A 153 -10.24 -7.47 -3.28
N VAL A 154 -9.44 -8.51 -3.38
CA VAL A 154 -9.48 -9.66 -2.48
C VAL A 154 -8.10 -9.93 -1.92
N TYR A 155 -8.06 -10.47 -0.71
CA TYR A 155 -6.80 -10.89 -0.09
C TYR A 155 -6.95 -12.19 0.67
N LYS A 156 -5.80 -12.85 0.88
CA LYS A 156 -5.61 -13.91 1.87
C LYS A 156 -4.21 -13.80 2.46
N VAL A 157 -4.09 -14.22 3.71
CA VAL A 157 -2.80 -14.35 4.40
C VAL A 157 -2.58 -15.82 4.73
N ILE A 158 -1.42 -16.35 4.34
CA ILE A 158 -1.01 -17.74 4.60
C ILE A 158 0.37 -17.70 5.23
N GLY A 159 0.45 -17.96 6.53
CA GLY A 159 1.70 -17.77 7.27
C GLY A 159 2.13 -16.31 7.23
N ASN A 160 3.31 -16.06 6.70
CA ASN A 160 3.88 -14.71 6.52
C ASN A 160 3.70 -14.17 5.10
N ASN A 161 2.83 -14.76 4.29
CA ASN A 161 2.63 -14.33 2.91
C ASN A 161 1.26 -13.68 2.76
N LEU A 162 1.23 -12.50 2.16
CA LEU A 162 0.03 -11.81 1.70
C LEU A 162 -0.17 -12.11 0.21
N TYR A 163 -1.37 -12.47 -0.15
CA TYR A 163 -1.82 -12.61 -1.54
C TYR A 163 -2.89 -11.57 -1.80
N LEU A 164 -2.74 -10.80 -2.87
CA LEU A 164 -3.71 -9.81 -3.32
C LEU A 164 -4.23 -10.19 -4.72
N GLY A 165 -5.48 -9.87 -4.99
CA GLY A 165 -6.04 -9.89 -6.33
C GLY A 165 -5.63 -8.65 -7.13
N ASP A 166 -6.02 -8.62 -8.39
CA ASP A 166 -5.91 -7.41 -9.20
C ASP A 166 -7.00 -6.42 -8.78
N PRO A 167 -6.66 -5.19 -8.39
CA PRO A 167 -7.64 -4.21 -7.97
C PRO A 167 -8.55 -3.81 -9.14
N ILE A 168 -9.83 -3.63 -8.86
CA ILE A 168 -10.84 -3.23 -9.83
C ILE A 168 -11.49 -1.94 -9.35
N ASP A 169 -11.56 -0.93 -10.21
CA ASP A 169 -12.30 0.29 -9.94
C ASP A 169 -13.81 -0.03 -9.77
N ALA A 170 -14.36 0.32 -8.61
CA ALA A 170 -15.75 0.07 -8.28
C ALA A 170 -16.75 0.82 -9.18
N ALA A 171 -16.34 1.94 -9.79
CA ALA A 171 -17.17 2.66 -10.75
C ALA A 171 -17.28 1.92 -12.09
N SER A 172 -16.25 1.16 -12.47
CA SER A 172 -16.22 0.39 -13.72
C SER A 172 -16.79 -1.02 -13.59
N ARG A 173 -16.80 -1.59 -12.37
CA ARG A 173 -17.32 -2.94 -12.08
C ARG A 173 -17.92 -3.03 -10.69
N THR A 174 -18.97 -3.84 -10.58
CA THR A 174 -19.65 -4.11 -9.30
C THR A 174 -19.23 -5.43 -8.66
N ALA A 175 -18.35 -6.19 -9.30
CA ALA A 175 -17.90 -7.49 -8.84
C ALA A 175 -16.43 -7.46 -8.40
N PHE A 176 -16.15 -8.04 -7.25
CA PHE A 176 -14.78 -8.25 -6.75
C PHE A 176 -13.97 -9.19 -7.66
N PRO A 177 -12.63 -9.10 -7.64
CA PRO A 177 -11.77 -10.15 -8.19
C PRO A 177 -12.13 -11.51 -7.63
N THR A 178 -11.97 -12.56 -8.42
CA THR A 178 -12.39 -13.92 -8.03
C THR A 178 -11.35 -14.66 -7.19
N GLU A 179 -10.11 -14.20 -7.19
CA GLU A 179 -9.00 -14.85 -6.46
C GLU A 179 -7.87 -13.88 -6.16
N ALA A 180 -7.12 -14.16 -5.10
CA ALA A 180 -5.87 -13.47 -4.77
C ALA A 180 -4.69 -14.17 -5.45
N LYS A 181 -3.93 -13.45 -6.27
CA LYS A 181 -2.87 -13.98 -7.14
C LYS A 181 -1.45 -13.58 -6.77
N SER A 182 -1.25 -12.33 -6.38
CA SER A 182 0.08 -11.80 -6.07
C SER A 182 0.54 -12.23 -4.68
N ASN A 183 1.80 -12.60 -4.54
CA ASN A 183 2.38 -13.05 -3.29
C ASN A 183 3.37 -12.01 -2.75
N PHE A 184 3.08 -11.47 -1.58
CA PHE A 184 3.91 -10.52 -0.84
C PHE A 184 4.42 -11.17 0.46
N ILE A 185 5.66 -10.92 0.82
CA ILE A 185 6.33 -11.46 2.01
C ILE A 185 6.61 -10.33 3.02
#